data_730b419640aca3df045a2f65c07ffb7d
#
_entry.id   730b419640aca3df045a2f65c07ffb7d
#
_cell.length_a   1.000
_cell.length_b   1.000
_cell.length_c   1.000
_cell.angle_alpha   90.00
_cell.angle_beta   90.00
_cell.angle_gamma   90.00
#
_symmetry.space_group_name_H-M   'P 1'
#
loop_
_entity.id
_entity.type
_entity.pdbx_description
1 polymer ?
#
loop_
_entity_poly.entity_id
_entity_poly.type
_entity_poly.pdbx_seq_one_letter_code
_entity_poly.pdbx_strand_id
1 'polypeptide(L)'
;MDVIGIIMSAGKSSVDVALYTLLPIMVVMLIIMKYLEVRGVLDIIVRWLAPLLKPFGLTGMSAFALIQINFVSFAAPLATLAIMDKRGVSDRQMAATLAMVFAMGQGNVFYPLTPFGLHWLAAITISIVGGLCAAAVCWYATGRKLSIVESSRAEALPESEQNNHGLIAVINSAGADAIRLALGAVPMLILSLTIVGLMQAAGVIEMLQRVLMPVLLWLHIPENFVLPALVKCVAGGTAYFGVISELAQ
;
A
#
# COMPACT_ATOMS: atom_id res chain seq x y z
N MET A 1 6.64 28.44 -18.55
CA MET A 1 6.72 27.13 -17.89
C MET A 1 8.02 26.43 -18.29
N ASP A 2 8.90 26.16 -17.36
CA ASP A 2 10.10 25.35 -17.63
C ASP A 2 9.77 23.85 -17.43
N VAL A 3 9.18 23.23 -18.45
CA VAL A 3 8.79 21.82 -18.45
C VAL A 3 9.99 20.90 -18.26
N ILE A 4 11.13 21.25 -18.85
CA ILE A 4 12.36 20.45 -18.75
C ILE A 4 12.88 20.48 -17.31
N GLY A 5 12.91 21.67 -16.68
CA GLY A 5 13.29 21.82 -15.28
C GLY A 5 12.39 20.99 -14.33
N ILE A 6 11.08 20.97 -14.57
CA ILE A 6 10.14 20.13 -13.81
C ILE A 6 10.46 18.64 -13.96
N ILE A 7 10.70 18.16 -15.18
CA ILE A 7 11.03 16.75 -15.44
C ILE A 7 12.34 16.38 -14.74
N MET A 8 13.35 17.23 -14.84
CA MET A 8 14.67 16.98 -14.23
C MET A 8 14.58 16.95 -12.70
N SER A 9 13.84 17.88 -12.10
CA SER A 9 13.59 17.90 -10.65
C SER A 9 12.84 16.66 -10.21
N ALA A 10 11.74 16.31 -10.90
CA ALA A 10 10.96 15.10 -10.62
C ALA A 10 11.83 13.83 -10.74
N GLY A 11 12.71 13.77 -11.74
CA GLY A 11 13.65 12.65 -11.91
C GLY A 11 14.60 12.51 -10.73
N LYS A 12 15.22 13.60 -10.30
CA LYS A 12 16.14 13.61 -9.15
C LYS A 12 15.42 13.21 -7.86
N SER A 13 14.32 13.87 -7.53
CA SER A 13 13.53 13.55 -6.33
C SER A 13 13.03 12.09 -6.33
N SER A 14 12.65 11.56 -7.49
CA SER A 14 12.21 10.16 -7.60
C SER A 14 13.31 9.16 -7.29
N VAL A 15 14.52 9.40 -7.78
CA VAL A 15 15.68 8.54 -7.51
C VAL A 15 16.08 8.63 -6.05
N ASP A 16 16.11 9.84 -5.47
CA ASP A 16 16.43 10.06 -4.07
C ASP A 16 15.44 9.33 -3.14
N VAL A 17 14.15 9.46 -3.39
CA VAL A 17 13.11 8.75 -2.63
C VAL A 17 13.22 7.24 -2.78
N ALA A 18 13.40 6.74 -4.02
CA ALA A 18 13.45 5.30 -4.26
C ALA A 18 14.67 4.64 -3.63
N LEU A 19 15.86 5.23 -3.78
CA LEU A 19 17.12 4.60 -3.37
C LEU A 19 17.51 4.90 -1.93
N TYR A 20 17.29 6.12 -1.46
CA TYR A 20 17.77 6.52 -0.12
C TYR A 20 16.70 6.38 0.97
N THR A 21 15.43 6.26 0.58
CA THR A 21 14.34 6.12 1.56
C THR A 21 13.62 4.79 1.45
N LEU A 22 13.06 4.48 0.27
CA LEU A 22 12.24 3.27 0.13
C LEU A 22 13.09 2.00 0.17
N LEU A 23 14.20 1.96 -0.56
CA LEU A 23 15.03 0.76 -0.66
C LEU A 23 15.53 0.25 0.70
N PRO A 24 16.16 1.06 1.59
CA PRO A 24 16.62 0.57 2.88
C PRO A 24 15.50 0.00 3.75
N ILE A 25 14.35 0.67 3.77
CA ILE A 25 13.18 0.23 4.54
C ILE A 25 12.61 -1.06 3.96
N MET A 26 12.47 -1.15 2.63
CA MET A 26 11.97 -2.35 1.97
C MET A 26 12.89 -3.55 2.18
N VAL A 27 14.21 -3.37 2.15
CA VAL A 27 15.18 -4.45 2.43
C VAL A 27 14.92 -5.03 3.82
N VAL A 28 14.85 -4.18 4.85
CA VAL A 28 14.66 -4.63 6.23
C VAL A 28 13.29 -5.31 6.39
N MET A 29 12.22 -4.69 5.88
CA MET A 29 10.86 -5.22 6.01
C MET A 29 10.66 -6.54 5.25
N LEU A 30 11.22 -6.66 4.05
CA LEU A 30 11.17 -7.92 3.28
C LEU A 30 11.97 -9.04 3.94
N ILE A 31 13.14 -8.73 4.53
CA ILE A 31 13.91 -9.72 5.29
C ILE A 31 13.09 -10.22 6.48
N ILE A 32 12.50 -9.30 7.25
CA ILE A 32 11.65 -9.65 8.40
C ILE A 32 10.47 -10.51 7.93
N MET A 33 9.77 -10.10 6.87
CA MET A 33 8.61 -10.82 6.35
C MET A 33 8.98 -12.23 5.89
N LYS A 34 10.01 -12.38 5.06
CA LYS A 34 10.48 -13.69 4.58
C LYS A 34 10.99 -14.59 5.72
N TYR A 35 11.65 -14.00 6.71
CA TYR A 35 12.07 -14.73 7.89
C TYR A 35 10.88 -15.27 8.69
N LEU A 36 9.85 -14.46 8.90
CA LEU A 36 8.62 -14.88 9.57
C LEU A 36 7.86 -15.95 8.76
N GLU A 37 7.88 -15.84 7.43
CA GLU A 37 7.28 -16.80 6.51
C GLU A 37 7.97 -18.16 6.62
N VAL A 38 9.30 -18.21 6.47
CA VAL A 38 10.10 -19.43 6.59
C VAL A 38 9.95 -20.09 7.97
N ARG A 39 9.76 -19.31 9.01
CA ARG A 39 9.51 -19.83 10.38
C ARG A 39 8.08 -20.27 10.61
N GLY A 40 7.18 -20.14 9.64
CA GLY A 40 5.76 -20.45 9.79
C GLY A 40 5.00 -19.51 10.75
N VAL A 41 5.62 -18.42 11.17
CA VAL A 41 4.99 -17.46 12.09
C VAL A 41 3.84 -16.74 11.40
N LEU A 42 3.95 -16.48 10.09
CA LEU A 42 2.87 -15.86 9.32
C LEU A 42 1.64 -16.77 9.28
N ASP A 43 1.79 -18.07 9.15
CA ASP A 43 0.69 -19.03 9.16
C ASP A 43 -0.06 -18.99 10.51
N ILE A 44 0.68 -18.86 11.60
CA ILE A 44 0.08 -18.72 12.95
C ILE A 44 -0.69 -17.42 13.03
N ILE A 45 -0.11 -16.30 12.61
CA ILE A 45 -0.77 -14.98 12.61
C ILE A 45 -2.03 -15.02 11.76
N VAL A 46 -1.96 -15.57 10.55
CA VAL A 46 -3.10 -15.69 9.64
C VAL A 46 -4.20 -16.57 10.24
N ARG A 47 -3.87 -17.70 10.88
CA ARG A 47 -4.86 -18.55 11.57
C ARG A 47 -5.57 -17.83 12.70
N TRP A 48 -4.87 -16.98 13.42
CA TRP A 48 -5.47 -16.17 14.49
C TRP A 48 -6.32 -15.02 13.93
N LEU A 49 -5.87 -14.42 12.83
CA LEU A 49 -6.54 -13.28 12.22
C LEU A 49 -7.78 -13.70 11.40
N ALA A 50 -7.72 -14.85 10.74
CA ALA A 50 -8.78 -15.34 9.86
C ALA A 50 -10.17 -15.37 10.54
N PRO A 51 -10.36 -15.90 11.78
CA PRO A 51 -11.67 -15.88 12.41
C PRO A 51 -12.19 -14.47 12.72
N LEU A 52 -11.30 -13.53 13.06
CA LEU A 52 -11.67 -12.13 13.28
C LEU A 52 -12.12 -11.43 11.98
N LEU A 53 -11.60 -11.86 10.85
CA LEU A 53 -11.87 -11.26 9.54
C LEU A 53 -13.11 -11.86 8.86
N LYS A 54 -13.55 -13.05 9.26
CA LYS A 54 -14.76 -13.70 8.71
C LYS A 54 -16.02 -12.82 8.72
N PRO A 55 -16.33 -12.04 9.77
CA PRO A 55 -17.51 -11.16 9.76
C PRO A 55 -17.49 -10.09 8.66
N PHE A 56 -16.31 -9.74 8.17
CA PHE A 56 -16.11 -8.77 7.09
C PHE A 56 -16.12 -9.40 5.69
N GLY A 57 -16.41 -10.71 5.61
CA GLY A 57 -16.39 -11.45 4.35
C GLY A 57 -14.98 -11.76 3.83
N LEU A 58 -13.99 -11.74 4.72
CA LEU A 58 -12.58 -11.94 4.39
C LEU A 58 -12.13 -13.36 4.73
N THR A 59 -11.20 -13.89 3.94
CA THR A 59 -10.63 -15.25 4.06
C THR A 59 -9.26 -15.23 4.74
N GLY A 60 -8.66 -16.40 4.99
CA GLY A 60 -7.27 -16.50 5.44
C GLY A 60 -6.28 -15.88 4.45
N MET A 61 -6.55 -15.98 3.14
CA MET A 61 -5.73 -15.31 2.13
C MET A 61 -5.89 -13.79 2.16
N SER A 62 -7.06 -13.28 2.51
CA SER A 62 -7.27 -11.84 2.74
C SER A 62 -6.45 -11.35 3.94
N ALA A 63 -6.34 -12.17 5.00
CA ALA A 63 -5.45 -11.87 6.14
C ALA A 63 -3.98 -11.79 5.71
N PHE A 64 -3.55 -12.69 4.81
CA PHE A 64 -2.21 -12.63 4.25
C PHE A 64 -1.99 -11.36 3.41
N ALA A 65 -2.96 -10.97 2.58
CA ALA A 65 -2.92 -9.71 1.82
C ALA A 65 -2.84 -8.47 2.74
N LEU A 66 -3.54 -8.49 3.88
CA LEU A 66 -3.47 -7.44 4.90
C LEU A 66 -2.07 -7.31 5.50
N ILE A 67 -1.40 -8.42 5.76
CA ILE A 67 -0.01 -8.41 6.24
C ILE A 67 0.92 -7.86 5.16
N GLN A 68 0.76 -8.32 3.91
CA GLN A 68 1.60 -7.91 2.78
C GLN A 68 1.57 -6.40 2.53
N ILE A 69 0.39 -5.76 2.61
CA ILE A 69 0.30 -4.30 2.36
C ILE A 69 1.02 -3.49 3.45
N ASN A 70 1.09 -4.02 4.67
CA ASN A 70 1.78 -3.33 5.76
C ASN A 70 3.29 -3.55 5.76
N PHE A 71 3.77 -4.73 5.36
CA PHE A 71 5.19 -5.09 5.47
C PHE A 71 5.94 -5.08 4.14
N VAL A 72 5.26 -5.25 3.01
CA VAL A 72 5.92 -5.34 1.70
C VAL A 72 5.62 -4.10 0.85
N SER A 73 4.46 -4.09 0.20
CA SER A 73 4.01 -2.98 -0.67
C SER A 73 2.57 -3.21 -1.09
N PHE A 74 1.98 -2.21 -1.75
CA PHE A 74 0.63 -2.36 -2.33
C PHE A 74 0.58 -3.39 -3.48
N ALA A 75 1.70 -3.65 -4.14
CA ALA A 75 1.78 -4.61 -5.25
C ALA A 75 1.78 -6.07 -4.78
N ALA A 76 2.26 -6.35 -3.57
CA ALA A 76 2.32 -7.71 -3.04
C ALA A 76 0.94 -8.36 -2.90
N PRO A 77 -0.09 -7.70 -2.37
CA PRO A 77 -1.45 -8.24 -2.33
C PRO A 77 -2.04 -8.60 -3.69
N LEU A 78 -1.61 -7.97 -4.78
CA LEU A 78 -2.09 -8.28 -6.14
C LEU A 78 -1.76 -9.72 -6.54
N ALA A 79 -0.57 -10.21 -6.17
CA ALA A 79 -0.19 -11.61 -6.39
C ALA A 79 -1.10 -12.55 -5.59
N THR A 80 -1.40 -12.20 -4.33
CA THR A 80 -2.33 -12.96 -3.49
C THR A 80 -3.75 -12.96 -4.07
N LEU A 81 -4.25 -11.84 -4.56
CA LEU A 81 -5.53 -11.74 -5.24
C LEU A 81 -5.59 -12.62 -6.50
N ALA A 82 -4.52 -12.63 -7.30
CA ALA A 82 -4.44 -13.50 -8.47
C ALA A 82 -4.44 -15.00 -8.10
N ILE A 83 -3.87 -15.36 -6.95
CA ILE A 83 -3.95 -16.73 -6.42
C ILE A 83 -5.36 -17.05 -5.91
N MET A 84 -6.01 -16.09 -5.24
CA MET A 84 -7.40 -16.24 -4.79
C MET A 84 -8.35 -16.50 -5.97
N ASP A 85 -8.19 -15.76 -7.06
CA ASP A 85 -8.95 -15.94 -8.29
C ASP A 85 -8.76 -17.34 -8.88
N LYS A 86 -7.51 -17.78 -9.05
CA LYS A 86 -7.17 -19.13 -9.55
C LYS A 86 -7.70 -20.26 -8.65
N ARG A 87 -7.87 -20.03 -7.37
CA ARG A 87 -8.41 -20.99 -6.40
C ARG A 87 -9.93 -21.00 -6.35
N GLY A 88 -10.59 -20.10 -7.07
CA GLY A 88 -12.04 -20.02 -7.11
C GLY A 88 -12.66 -19.50 -5.82
N VAL A 89 -11.99 -18.53 -5.18
CA VAL A 89 -12.58 -17.74 -4.09
C VAL A 89 -13.79 -16.98 -4.66
N SER A 90 -14.86 -16.84 -3.90
CA SER A 90 -16.09 -16.19 -4.38
C SER A 90 -15.84 -14.73 -4.78
N ASP A 91 -16.54 -14.27 -5.84
CA ASP A 91 -16.41 -12.88 -6.32
C ASP A 91 -16.66 -11.86 -5.23
N ARG A 92 -17.56 -12.17 -4.31
CA ARG A 92 -17.90 -11.30 -3.19
C ARG A 92 -16.76 -11.17 -2.20
N GLN A 93 -16.07 -12.26 -1.86
CA GLN A 93 -14.88 -12.24 -0.99
C GLN A 93 -13.70 -11.57 -1.68
N MET A 94 -13.53 -11.79 -2.98
CA MET A 94 -12.53 -11.12 -3.82
C MET A 94 -12.75 -9.61 -3.80
N ALA A 95 -13.99 -9.15 -4.02
CA ALA A 95 -14.35 -7.74 -4.00
C ALA A 95 -14.13 -7.11 -2.61
N ALA A 96 -14.47 -7.82 -1.52
CA ALA A 96 -14.24 -7.35 -0.16
C ALA A 96 -12.73 -7.23 0.15
N THR A 97 -11.92 -8.22 -0.28
CA THR A 97 -10.47 -8.17 -0.13
C THR A 97 -9.85 -7.03 -0.93
N LEU A 98 -10.31 -6.83 -2.15
CA LEU A 98 -9.88 -5.73 -3.00
C LEU A 98 -10.22 -4.37 -2.37
N ALA A 99 -11.46 -4.20 -1.88
CA ALA A 99 -11.88 -2.99 -1.17
C ALA A 99 -11.03 -2.72 0.06
N MET A 100 -10.68 -3.75 0.85
CA MET A 100 -9.76 -3.64 1.99
C MET A 100 -8.39 -3.13 1.55
N VAL A 101 -7.78 -3.79 0.55
CA VAL A 101 -6.43 -3.46 0.08
C VAL A 101 -6.36 -2.03 -0.46
N PHE A 102 -7.35 -1.60 -1.23
CA PHE A 102 -7.37 -0.24 -1.78
C PHE A 102 -7.66 0.86 -0.74
N ALA A 103 -8.43 0.55 0.29
CA ALA A 103 -8.72 1.50 1.37
C ALA A 103 -7.56 1.64 2.36
N MET A 104 -6.69 0.64 2.44
CA MET A 104 -5.54 0.67 3.36
C MET A 104 -4.40 1.53 2.82
N GLY A 105 -3.74 2.23 3.72
CA GLY A 105 -2.44 2.83 3.44
C GLY A 105 -1.32 1.79 3.48
N GLN A 106 -0.22 2.11 2.83
CA GLN A 106 0.95 1.23 2.75
C GLN A 106 1.87 1.45 3.95
N GLY A 107 2.28 0.39 4.62
CA GLY A 107 3.23 0.47 5.74
C GLY A 107 4.57 1.08 5.33
N ASN A 108 5.08 0.74 4.13
CA ASN A 108 6.32 1.29 3.58
C ASN A 108 6.30 2.82 3.36
N VAL A 109 5.12 3.46 3.36
CA VAL A 109 4.98 4.93 3.35
C VAL A 109 4.92 5.47 4.78
N PHE A 110 4.31 4.74 5.72
CA PHE A 110 4.18 5.20 7.10
C PHE A 110 5.50 5.17 7.87
N TYR A 111 6.33 4.15 7.66
CA TYR A 111 7.62 4.03 8.38
C TYR A 111 8.57 5.20 8.09
N PRO A 112 8.79 5.64 6.83
CA PRO A 112 9.65 6.77 6.53
C PRO A 112 9.14 8.11 7.06
N LEU A 113 7.84 8.25 7.33
CA LEU A 113 7.24 9.48 7.86
C LEU A 113 7.40 9.61 9.39
N THR A 114 7.88 8.58 10.07
CA THR A 114 8.09 8.61 11.53
C THR A 114 9.02 9.74 11.97
N PRO A 115 10.17 10.01 11.33
CA PRO A 115 11.04 11.13 11.70
C PRO A 115 10.36 12.50 11.55
N PHE A 116 9.33 12.61 10.71
CA PHE A 116 8.54 13.82 10.50
C PHE A 116 7.35 13.95 11.48
N GLY A 117 7.31 13.12 12.52
CA GLY A 117 6.29 13.18 13.58
C GLY A 117 5.07 12.28 13.38
N LEU A 118 5.04 11.42 12.36
CA LEU A 118 3.97 10.46 12.19
C LEU A 118 4.07 9.33 13.23
N HIS A 119 3.02 9.14 14.02
CA HIS A 119 2.86 7.96 14.86
C HIS A 119 2.48 6.76 13.99
N TRP A 120 3.48 6.02 13.48
CA TRP A 120 3.30 4.92 12.53
C TRP A 120 2.32 3.85 13.03
N LEU A 121 2.31 3.54 14.33
CA LEU A 121 1.42 2.57 14.93
C LEU A 121 -0.05 3.03 14.85
N ALA A 122 -0.31 4.31 15.15
CA ALA A 122 -1.65 4.88 15.01
C ALA A 122 -2.09 4.91 13.54
N ALA A 123 -1.19 5.29 12.63
CA ALA A 123 -1.47 5.30 11.20
C ALA A 123 -1.83 3.92 10.65
N ILE A 124 -1.09 2.87 11.03
CA ILE A 124 -1.39 1.49 10.66
C ILE A 124 -2.72 1.05 11.26
N THR A 125 -2.99 1.35 12.52
CA THR A 125 -4.25 0.97 13.17
C THR A 125 -5.45 1.62 12.47
N ILE A 126 -5.38 2.92 12.19
CA ILE A 126 -6.43 3.64 11.45
C ILE A 126 -6.59 3.06 10.04
N SER A 127 -5.49 2.75 9.37
CA SER A 127 -5.48 2.13 8.04
C SER A 127 -6.17 0.77 8.04
N ILE A 128 -5.87 -0.10 9.02
CA ILE A 128 -6.52 -1.41 9.17
C ILE A 128 -8.02 -1.24 9.43
N VAL A 129 -8.40 -0.35 10.35
CA VAL A 129 -9.82 -0.08 10.63
C VAL A 129 -10.54 0.42 9.38
N GLY A 130 -9.94 1.37 8.66
CA GLY A 130 -10.48 1.87 7.38
C GLY A 130 -10.64 0.76 6.34
N GLY A 131 -9.65 -0.10 6.19
CA GLY A 131 -9.69 -1.26 5.31
C GLY A 131 -10.79 -2.26 5.67
N LEU A 132 -10.94 -2.57 6.95
CA LEU A 132 -12.01 -3.45 7.44
C LEU A 132 -13.39 -2.83 7.25
N CYS A 133 -13.54 -1.52 7.47
CA CYS A 133 -14.79 -0.82 7.17
C CYS A 133 -15.14 -0.89 5.67
N ALA A 134 -14.16 -0.68 4.79
CA ALA A 134 -14.36 -0.79 3.35
C ALA A 134 -14.74 -2.21 2.92
N ALA A 135 -14.10 -3.24 3.48
CA ALA A 135 -14.47 -4.63 3.28
C ALA A 135 -15.90 -4.91 3.74
N ALA A 136 -16.28 -4.43 4.93
CA ALA A 136 -17.63 -4.57 5.46
C ALA A 136 -18.68 -3.91 4.55
N VAL A 137 -18.44 -2.67 4.11
CA VAL A 137 -19.33 -1.98 3.18
C VAL A 137 -19.45 -2.76 1.87
N CYS A 138 -18.32 -3.25 1.35
CA CYS A 138 -18.33 -4.07 0.16
C CYS A 138 -19.12 -5.37 0.39
N TRP A 139 -18.86 -6.07 1.47
CA TRP A 139 -19.54 -7.32 1.81
C TRP A 139 -21.04 -7.15 2.03
N TYR A 140 -21.46 -6.17 2.84
CA TYR A 140 -22.85 -6.01 3.25
C TYR A 140 -23.69 -5.14 2.33
N ALA A 141 -23.10 -4.23 1.57
CA ALA A 141 -23.84 -3.27 0.73
C ALA A 141 -23.59 -3.51 -0.76
N THR A 142 -22.41 -3.19 -1.27
CA THR A 142 -22.13 -3.16 -2.72
C THR A 142 -21.98 -4.53 -3.35
N GLY A 143 -21.39 -5.48 -2.62
CA GLY A 143 -21.11 -6.84 -3.08
C GLY A 143 -22.27 -7.83 -2.97
N ARG A 144 -23.46 -7.40 -2.54
CA ARG A 144 -24.62 -8.30 -2.32
C ARG A 144 -25.07 -9.04 -3.57
N LYS A 145 -24.82 -8.49 -4.74
CA LYS A 145 -25.21 -9.09 -6.04
C LYS A 145 -24.14 -10.03 -6.60
N LEU A 146 -22.96 -10.09 -5.99
CA LEU A 146 -21.86 -10.94 -6.42
C LEU A 146 -22.06 -12.36 -5.92
N SER A 147 -21.46 -13.33 -6.63
CA SER A 147 -21.57 -14.74 -6.32
C SER A 147 -20.91 -15.05 -4.97
N ILE A 148 -21.51 -15.98 -4.20
CA ILE A 148 -20.99 -16.47 -2.92
C ILE A 148 -20.43 -17.91 -3.11
N VAL A 149 -20.52 -18.45 -4.32
CA VAL A 149 -20.07 -19.82 -4.59
C VAL A 149 -18.57 -19.91 -4.52
N GLU A 150 -18.07 -20.73 -3.62
CA GLU A 150 -16.65 -21.01 -3.43
C GLU A 150 -16.30 -22.38 -4.01
N SER A 151 -15.10 -22.49 -4.58
CA SER A 151 -14.49 -23.78 -4.90
C SER A 151 -13.93 -24.42 -3.63
N SER A 152 -13.96 -25.77 -3.53
CA SER A 152 -13.43 -26.52 -2.39
C SER A 152 -11.95 -26.27 -2.06
N ARG A 153 -11.22 -25.56 -2.94
CA ARG A 153 -9.80 -25.22 -2.76
C ARG A 153 -9.57 -23.80 -2.24
N ALA A 154 -10.62 -23.02 -2.00
CA ALA A 154 -10.51 -21.59 -1.70
C ALA A 154 -9.85 -21.28 -0.34
N GLU A 155 -9.98 -22.17 0.66
CA GLU A 155 -9.50 -21.90 2.03
C GLU A 155 -8.01 -22.24 2.27
N ALA A 156 -7.34 -22.95 1.36
CA ALA A 156 -5.94 -23.30 1.55
C ALA A 156 -5.05 -22.04 1.47
N LEU A 157 -4.24 -21.82 2.51
CA LEU A 157 -3.18 -20.81 2.46
C LEU A 157 -2.22 -21.13 1.30
N PRO A 158 -1.53 -20.14 0.71
CA PRO A 158 -0.42 -20.41 -0.17
C PRO A 158 0.53 -21.37 0.55
N GLU A 159 0.83 -22.50 -0.05
CA GLU A 159 1.92 -23.33 0.46
C GLU A 159 3.16 -22.45 0.43
N SER A 160 3.63 -22.04 1.61
CA SER A 160 4.97 -21.51 1.72
C SER A 160 5.88 -22.62 1.17
N GLU A 161 6.58 -22.34 0.08
CA GLU A 161 7.67 -23.21 -0.33
C GLU A 161 8.62 -23.27 0.87
N GLN A 162 8.46 -24.31 1.67
CA GLN A 162 9.37 -24.65 2.77
C GLN A 162 10.70 -25.11 2.16
N ASN A 163 11.27 -24.24 1.38
CA ASN A 163 12.66 -24.36 1.01
C ASN A 163 13.45 -24.01 2.27
N ASN A 164 14.11 -25.01 2.81
CA ASN A 164 15.03 -24.94 3.94
C ASN A 164 16.26 -24.07 3.57
N HIS A 165 16.00 -22.87 3.10
CA HIS A 165 17.04 -21.91 2.75
C HIS A 165 17.62 -21.34 4.04
N GLY A 166 18.93 -21.49 4.20
CA GLY A 166 19.65 -20.86 5.32
C GLY A 166 19.37 -19.34 5.35
N LEU A 167 19.48 -18.73 6.51
CA LEU A 167 19.22 -17.29 6.75
C LEU A 167 19.86 -16.39 5.69
N ILE A 168 21.07 -16.71 5.22
CA ILE A 168 21.78 -15.95 4.18
C ILE A 168 21.02 -15.96 2.84
N ALA A 169 20.43 -17.10 2.47
CA ALA A 169 19.63 -17.19 1.24
C ALA A 169 18.35 -16.35 1.33
N VAL A 170 17.71 -16.31 2.51
CA VAL A 170 16.56 -15.46 2.78
C VAL A 170 16.93 -13.98 2.66
N ILE A 171 18.06 -13.57 3.25
CA ILE A 171 18.53 -12.19 3.16
C ILE A 171 18.84 -11.79 1.71
N ASN A 172 19.55 -12.64 0.97
CA ASN A 172 19.90 -12.36 -0.42
C ASN A 172 18.67 -12.27 -1.32
N SER A 173 17.71 -13.19 -1.17
CA SER A 173 16.48 -13.16 -1.95
C SER A 173 15.61 -11.95 -1.61
N ALA A 174 15.48 -11.60 -0.32
CA ALA A 174 14.74 -10.41 0.11
C ALA A 174 15.40 -9.12 -0.40
N GLY A 175 16.74 -9.04 -0.35
CA GLY A 175 17.49 -7.91 -0.88
C GLY A 175 17.31 -7.73 -2.38
N ALA A 176 17.37 -8.81 -3.14
CA ALA A 176 17.14 -8.78 -4.59
C ALA A 176 15.72 -8.32 -4.94
N ASP A 177 14.71 -8.80 -4.21
CA ASP A 177 13.33 -8.38 -4.41
C ASP A 177 13.12 -6.91 -4.03
N ALA A 178 13.74 -6.44 -2.94
CA ALA A 178 13.68 -5.04 -2.53
C ALA A 178 14.26 -4.12 -3.61
N ILE A 179 15.44 -4.46 -4.15
CA ILE A 179 16.07 -3.71 -5.24
C ILE A 179 15.16 -3.67 -6.47
N ARG A 180 14.60 -4.82 -6.86
CA ARG A 180 13.69 -4.91 -8.01
C ARG A 180 12.45 -4.03 -7.83
N LEU A 181 11.85 -4.06 -6.64
CA LEU A 181 10.67 -3.26 -6.32
C LEU A 181 10.99 -1.76 -6.27
N ALA A 182 12.10 -1.37 -5.65
CA ALA A 182 12.52 0.02 -5.56
C ALA A 182 12.85 0.60 -6.94
N LEU A 183 13.63 -0.11 -7.75
CA LEU A 183 13.94 0.32 -9.12
C LEU A 183 12.70 0.33 -10.02
N GLY A 184 11.79 -0.64 -9.84
CA GLY A 184 10.50 -0.67 -10.56
C GLY A 184 9.58 0.50 -10.21
N ALA A 185 9.71 1.08 -9.02
CA ALA A 185 8.94 2.26 -8.61
C ALA A 185 9.44 3.57 -9.24
N VAL A 186 10.72 3.67 -9.63
CA VAL A 186 11.32 4.91 -10.15
C VAL A 186 10.56 5.48 -11.34
N PRO A 187 10.23 4.73 -12.42
CA PRO A 187 9.53 5.29 -13.57
C PRO A 187 8.15 5.84 -13.21
N MET A 188 7.43 5.15 -12.33
CA MET A 188 6.12 5.60 -11.84
C MET A 188 6.24 6.87 -11.00
N LEU A 189 7.26 6.96 -10.15
CA LEU A 189 7.56 8.16 -9.36
C LEU A 189 7.89 9.36 -10.26
N ILE A 190 8.76 9.17 -11.25
CA ILE A 190 9.12 10.23 -12.21
C ILE A 190 7.87 10.75 -12.91
N LEU A 191 7.07 9.84 -13.46
CA LEU A 191 5.84 10.23 -14.16
C LEU A 191 4.87 10.97 -13.22
N SER A 192 4.63 10.43 -12.04
CA SER A 192 3.71 10.99 -11.06
C SER A 192 4.15 12.36 -10.57
N LEU A 193 5.43 12.52 -10.17
CA LEU A 193 5.96 13.82 -9.72
C LEU A 193 6.01 14.83 -10.86
N THR A 194 6.28 14.40 -12.11
CA THR A 194 6.20 15.28 -13.28
C THR A 194 4.79 15.78 -13.50
N ILE A 195 3.77 14.90 -13.44
CA ILE A 195 2.36 15.30 -13.57
C ILE A 195 1.98 16.32 -12.48
N VAL A 196 2.34 16.04 -11.23
CA VAL A 196 2.08 16.95 -10.11
C VAL A 196 2.77 18.29 -10.31
N GLY A 197 4.06 18.30 -10.71
CA GLY A 197 4.81 19.52 -11.00
C GLY A 197 4.20 20.34 -12.15
N LEU A 198 3.70 19.68 -13.19
CA LEU A 198 3.00 20.35 -14.29
C LEU A 198 1.65 20.91 -13.83
N MET A 199 0.90 20.18 -13.02
CA MET A 199 -0.37 20.67 -12.44
C MET A 199 -0.15 21.88 -11.53
N GLN A 200 0.93 21.88 -10.73
CA GLN A 200 1.34 23.04 -9.93
C GLN A 200 1.68 24.25 -10.83
N ALA A 201 2.55 24.02 -11.81
CA ALA A 201 2.97 25.10 -12.72
C ALA A 201 1.81 25.64 -13.60
N ALA A 202 0.75 24.84 -13.82
CA ALA A 202 -0.46 25.25 -14.52
C ALA A 202 -1.51 25.93 -13.62
N GLY A 203 -1.27 26.03 -12.29
CA GLY A 203 -2.26 26.60 -11.35
C GLY A 203 -3.46 25.70 -11.07
N VAL A 204 -3.40 24.43 -11.51
CA VAL A 204 -4.52 23.47 -11.32
C VAL A 204 -4.66 23.11 -9.84
N ILE A 205 -3.55 23.02 -9.11
CA ILE A 205 -3.55 22.67 -7.69
C ILE A 205 -4.18 23.79 -6.88
N GLU A 206 -3.86 25.06 -7.16
CA GLU A 206 -4.45 26.24 -6.53
C GLU A 206 -5.94 26.34 -6.83
N MET A 207 -6.36 26.02 -8.05
CA MET A 207 -7.77 25.93 -8.41
C MET A 207 -8.50 24.86 -7.61
N LEU A 208 -7.93 23.65 -7.50
CA LEU A 208 -8.49 22.56 -6.72
C LEU A 208 -8.55 22.90 -5.22
N GLN A 209 -7.53 23.55 -4.69
CA GLN A 209 -7.53 24.05 -3.31
C GLN A 209 -8.71 24.98 -3.06
N ARG A 210 -8.94 25.97 -3.92
CA ARG A 210 -10.07 26.92 -3.80
C ARG A 210 -11.43 26.23 -3.82
N VAL A 211 -11.59 25.22 -4.67
CA VAL A 211 -12.84 24.44 -4.77
C VAL A 211 -13.05 23.56 -3.54
N LEU A 212 -11.99 22.98 -2.99
CA LEU A 212 -12.05 22.11 -1.83
C LEU A 212 -12.11 22.86 -0.49
N MET A 213 -11.66 24.13 -0.46
CA MET A 213 -11.58 24.95 0.73
C MET A 213 -12.87 24.93 1.59
N PRO A 214 -14.08 25.15 1.05
CA PRO A 214 -15.29 25.16 1.87
C PRO A 214 -15.56 23.81 2.53
N VAL A 215 -15.23 22.69 1.87
CA VAL A 215 -15.40 21.34 2.42
C VAL A 215 -14.36 21.09 3.50
N LEU A 216 -13.13 21.53 3.30
CA LEU A 216 -12.02 21.34 4.25
C LEU A 216 -12.23 22.16 5.52
N LEU A 217 -12.69 23.40 5.39
CA LEU A 217 -13.06 24.24 6.53
C LEU A 217 -14.20 23.63 7.34
N TRP A 218 -15.19 23.04 6.66
CA TRP A 218 -16.29 22.33 7.33
C TRP A 218 -15.79 21.09 8.09
N LEU A 219 -14.79 20.38 7.54
CA LEU A 219 -14.15 19.21 8.16
C LEU A 219 -13.05 19.59 9.17
N HIS A 220 -12.76 20.88 9.39
CA HIS A 220 -11.65 21.35 10.24
C HIS A 220 -10.28 20.82 9.81
N ILE A 221 -10.07 20.61 8.50
CA ILE A 221 -8.79 20.14 7.94
C ILE A 221 -7.96 21.37 7.52
N PRO A 222 -6.70 21.51 8.01
CA PRO A 222 -5.82 22.60 7.62
C PRO A 222 -5.50 22.57 6.11
N GLU A 223 -5.36 23.73 5.50
CA GLU A 223 -5.10 23.91 4.05
C GLU A 223 -3.82 23.18 3.58
N ASN A 224 -2.81 23.10 4.43
CA ASN A 224 -1.54 22.47 4.11
C ASN A 224 -1.67 20.98 3.77
N PHE A 225 -2.78 20.32 4.13
CA PHE A 225 -3.02 18.91 3.80
C PHE A 225 -3.60 18.69 2.39
N VAL A 226 -4.05 19.76 1.71
CA VAL A 226 -4.68 19.64 0.39
C VAL A 226 -3.70 19.12 -0.65
N LEU A 227 -2.52 19.72 -0.73
CA LEU A 227 -1.51 19.33 -1.71
C LEU A 227 -1.06 17.86 -1.50
N PRO A 228 -0.65 17.45 -0.29
CA PRO A 228 -0.32 16.05 -0.05
C PRO A 228 -1.47 15.07 -0.34
N ALA A 229 -2.71 15.44 0.00
CA ALA A 229 -3.88 14.60 -0.26
C ALA A 229 -4.14 14.43 -1.76
N LEU A 230 -4.06 15.52 -2.54
CA LEU A 230 -4.19 15.48 -3.99
C LEU A 230 -3.10 14.63 -4.63
N VAL A 231 -1.84 14.82 -4.20
CA VAL A 231 -0.71 14.02 -4.68
C VAL A 231 -0.92 12.54 -4.39
N LYS A 232 -1.40 12.19 -3.19
CA LYS A 232 -1.72 10.81 -2.86
C LYS A 232 -2.80 10.22 -3.76
N CYS A 233 -3.82 11.00 -4.10
CA CYS A 233 -4.92 10.53 -4.97
C CYS A 233 -4.47 10.37 -6.43
N VAL A 234 -3.65 11.28 -6.95
CA VAL A 234 -3.23 11.30 -8.36
C VAL A 234 -2.02 10.42 -8.61
N ALA A 235 -1.04 10.49 -7.72
CA ALA A 235 0.30 9.93 -7.91
C ALA A 235 0.65 8.77 -6.96
N GLY A 236 -0.23 8.46 -6.01
CA GLY A 236 -0.05 7.36 -5.08
C GLY A 236 0.78 7.68 -3.83
N GLY A 237 0.94 6.67 -2.95
CA GLY A 237 1.56 6.85 -1.63
C GLY A 237 3.05 7.19 -1.66
N THR A 238 3.78 6.72 -2.65
CA THR A 238 5.22 7.00 -2.79
C THR A 238 5.49 8.44 -3.21
N ALA A 239 4.69 8.99 -4.12
CA ALA A 239 4.78 10.39 -4.51
C ALA A 239 4.34 11.33 -3.35
N TYR A 240 3.33 10.92 -2.59
CA TYR A 240 2.94 11.61 -1.36
C TYR A 240 4.12 11.76 -0.39
N PHE A 241 4.93 10.70 -0.22
CA PHE A 241 6.12 10.76 0.61
C PHE A 241 7.13 11.81 0.08
N GLY A 242 7.37 11.84 -1.23
CA GLY A 242 8.26 12.83 -1.85
C GLY A 242 7.85 14.28 -1.51
N VAL A 243 6.57 14.60 -1.65
CA VAL A 243 6.05 15.93 -1.35
C VAL A 243 6.12 16.27 0.14
N ILE A 244 5.82 15.33 1.03
CA ILE A 244 5.95 15.56 2.49
C ILE A 244 7.40 15.80 2.87
N SER A 245 8.35 15.06 2.30
CA SER A 245 9.78 15.24 2.59
C SER A 245 10.32 16.60 2.13
N GLU A 246 9.77 17.16 1.05
CA GLU A 246 10.10 18.52 0.59
C GLU A 246 9.46 19.62 1.48
N LEU A 247 8.23 19.40 1.94
CA LEU A 247 7.54 20.35 2.83
C LEU A 247 8.09 20.39 4.25
N ALA A 248 8.80 19.35 4.68
CA ALA A 248 9.35 19.22 6.03
C ALA A 248 10.81 19.71 6.16
N GLN A 249 11.45 20.08 5.05
CA GLN A 249 12.78 20.73 4.98
C GLN A 249 12.64 22.25 5.09
#